data_f3ff89d04215aade41922fcf2c0eeb09
#
_entry.id   f3ff89d04215aade41922fcf2c0eeb09
#
_cell.length_a   1.000
_cell.length_b   1.000
_cell.length_c   1.000
_cell.angle_alpha   90.00
_cell.angle_beta   90.00
_cell.angle_gamma   90.00
#
_symmetry.space_group_name_H-M   'P 1'
#
loop_
_entity.id
_entity.type
_entity.pdbx_description
1 polymer ?
#
loop_
_entity_poly.entity_id
_entity_poly.type
_entity_poly.pdbx_seq_one_letter_code
_entity_poly.pdbx_strand_id
1 'polypeptide(L)'
;MLNVESFKNVLEPACGEGHLSKRLIELGVEVHSSDLIDRGYGGVADFFGIEKWEGDLITNPPYNIAQKFVEHSLKVVLEGNKVAMFLKLTFLEGQARRKMFEKYPPKTVYVFSKRIKCAKGGDFNGFSSSAVAYAWFVWEKGFKGKPKIEWID
;
A
#
# COMPACT_ATOMS: atom_id res chain seq x y z
N MET A 1 8.96 10.59 -5.63
CA MET A 1 7.64 10.33 -5.00
C MET A 1 6.80 9.47 -5.91
N LEU A 2 5.95 8.61 -5.34
CA LEU A 2 4.99 7.85 -6.15
C LEU A 2 4.06 8.81 -6.90
N ASN A 3 3.83 8.57 -8.19
CA ASN A 3 2.91 9.38 -8.99
C ASN A 3 1.46 9.06 -8.60
N VAL A 4 0.97 9.73 -7.56
CA VAL A 4 -0.37 9.51 -7.02
C VAL A 4 -1.47 10.14 -7.87
N GLU A 5 -1.14 11.07 -8.76
CA GLU A 5 -2.13 11.74 -9.62
C GLU A 5 -2.84 10.77 -10.56
N SER A 6 -2.20 9.64 -10.89
CA SER A 6 -2.79 8.60 -11.74
C SER A 6 -3.76 7.68 -10.98
N PHE A 7 -3.82 7.78 -9.65
CA PHE A 7 -4.72 6.97 -8.82
C PHE A 7 -6.06 7.69 -8.66
N LYS A 8 -7.14 6.93 -8.76
CA LYS A 8 -8.51 7.47 -8.73
C LYS A 8 -9.38 6.72 -7.74
N ASN A 9 -10.23 7.46 -7.06
CA ASN A 9 -11.20 6.93 -6.11
C ASN A 9 -10.55 5.93 -5.15
N VAL A 10 -9.56 6.40 -4.41
CA VAL A 10 -8.68 5.56 -3.62
C VAL A 10 -9.34 5.07 -2.34
N LEU A 11 -9.26 3.78 -2.07
CA LEU A 11 -9.55 3.20 -0.76
C LEU A 11 -8.24 3.08 0.03
N GLU A 12 -8.25 3.59 1.25
CA GLU A 12 -7.19 3.36 2.24
C GLU A 12 -7.77 2.57 3.41
N PRO A 13 -7.69 1.22 3.36
CA PRO A 13 -8.43 0.36 4.29
C PRO A 13 -7.74 0.12 5.64
N ALA A 14 -6.56 0.67 5.84
CA ALA A 14 -5.82 0.60 7.09
C ALA A 14 -5.31 2.01 7.44
N CYS A 15 -6.22 2.96 7.53
CA CYS A 15 -5.89 4.38 7.59
C CYS A 15 -5.24 4.83 8.90
N GLY A 16 -5.37 4.06 9.97
CA GLY A 16 -4.83 4.45 11.27
C GLY A 16 -5.32 5.83 11.70
N GLU A 17 -4.40 6.70 12.05
CA GLU A 17 -4.69 8.10 12.42
C GLU A 17 -4.85 9.03 11.20
N GLY A 18 -4.77 8.50 9.99
CA GLY A 18 -5.04 9.22 8.76
C GLY A 18 -3.85 9.95 8.14
N HIS A 19 -2.63 9.68 8.54
CA HIS A 19 -1.45 10.38 8.03
C HIS A 19 -1.31 10.24 6.50
N LEU A 20 -1.42 9.02 6.00
CA LEU A 20 -1.34 8.76 4.56
C LEU A 20 -2.54 9.35 3.82
N SER A 21 -3.75 9.11 4.32
CA SER A 21 -4.99 9.65 3.73
C SER A 21 -4.96 11.16 3.60
N LYS A 22 -4.58 11.85 4.68
CA LYS A 22 -4.48 13.33 4.67
C LYS A 22 -3.47 13.81 3.63
N ARG A 23 -2.33 13.14 3.52
CA ARG A 23 -1.31 13.50 2.54
C ARG A 23 -1.79 13.28 1.10
N LEU A 24 -2.51 12.20 0.85
CA LEU A 24 -3.10 11.94 -0.47
C LEU A 24 -4.14 13.01 -0.84
N ILE A 25 -4.99 13.39 0.12
CA ILE A 25 -5.97 14.45 -0.08
C ILE A 25 -5.30 15.80 -0.40
N GLU A 26 -4.22 16.15 0.31
CA GLU A 26 -3.43 17.35 0.02
C GLU A 26 -2.88 17.35 -1.41
N LEU A 27 -2.58 16.16 -1.94
CA LEU A 27 -2.08 15.98 -3.31
C LEU A 27 -3.21 15.90 -4.36
N GLY A 28 -4.45 16.12 -3.95
CA GLY A 28 -5.60 16.16 -4.86
C GLY A 28 -6.25 14.82 -5.15
N VAL A 29 -5.92 13.79 -4.39
CA VAL A 29 -6.49 12.44 -4.55
C VAL A 29 -7.77 12.32 -3.73
N GLU A 30 -8.83 11.80 -4.33
CA GLU A 30 -10.04 11.43 -3.60
C GLU A 30 -9.78 10.14 -2.83
N VAL A 31 -9.95 10.18 -1.50
CA VAL A 31 -9.65 9.05 -0.61
C VAL A 31 -10.83 8.70 0.27
N HIS A 32 -11.16 7.41 0.31
CA HIS A 32 -12.12 6.82 1.25
C HIS A 32 -11.30 6.03 2.28
N SER A 33 -11.38 6.43 3.54
CA SER A 33 -10.50 5.93 4.60
C SER A 33 -11.27 5.10 5.60
N SER A 34 -10.75 3.93 5.94
CA SER A 34 -11.30 3.06 6.98
C SER A 34 -10.18 2.33 7.72
N ASP A 35 -10.50 1.81 8.89
CA ASP A 35 -9.62 0.96 9.67
C ASP A 35 -10.48 -0.01 10.48
N LEU A 36 -9.91 -1.15 10.86
CA LEU A 36 -10.59 -2.10 11.75
C LEU A 36 -10.84 -1.49 13.13
N ILE A 37 -9.95 -0.62 13.58
CA ILE A 37 -9.97 0.02 14.89
C ILE A 37 -10.19 1.51 14.70
N ASP A 38 -11.10 2.10 15.50
CA ASP A 38 -11.30 3.54 15.54
C ASP A 38 -10.09 4.22 16.19
N ARG A 39 -9.36 5.00 15.39
CA ARG A 39 -8.20 5.78 15.85
C ARG A 39 -8.45 7.29 15.70
N GLY A 40 -9.71 7.69 15.60
CA GLY A 40 -10.13 9.08 15.47
C GLY A 40 -10.10 9.62 14.04
N TYR A 41 -9.92 8.77 13.06
CA TYR A 41 -9.93 9.15 11.65
C TYR A 41 -10.59 8.07 10.80
N GLY A 42 -11.39 8.51 9.81
CA GLY A 42 -12.05 7.61 8.86
C GLY A 42 -13.17 6.77 9.47
N GLY A 43 -13.71 5.87 8.67
CA GLY A 43 -14.71 4.91 9.10
C GLY A 43 -14.12 3.70 9.80
N VAL A 44 -14.98 2.92 10.46
CA VAL A 44 -14.60 1.64 11.06
C VAL A 44 -15.16 0.52 10.20
N ALA A 45 -14.27 -0.31 9.64
CA ALA A 45 -14.67 -1.43 8.80
C ALA A 45 -13.58 -2.50 8.77
N ASP A 46 -14.00 -3.75 8.65
CA ASP A 46 -13.09 -4.87 8.37
C ASP A 46 -12.83 -4.92 6.87
N PHE A 47 -11.59 -4.68 6.46
CA PHE A 47 -11.21 -4.73 5.05
C PHE A 47 -11.54 -6.07 4.40
N PHE A 48 -11.37 -7.18 5.11
CA PHE A 48 -11.64 -8.50 4.57
C PHE A 48 -13.14 -8.78 4.37
N GLY A 49 -14.02 -7.93 4.90
CA GLY A 49 -15.45 -7.95 4.64
C GLY A 49 -15.87 -7.18 3.39
N ILE A 50 -14.98 -6.39 2.80
CA ILE A 50 -15.25 -5.66 1.56
C ILE A 50 -15.14 -6.64 0.38
N GLU A 51 -16.18 -6.72 -0.43
CA GLU A 51 -16.23 -7.65 -1.57
C GLU A 51 -15.81 -7.01 -2.89
N LYS A 52 -16.03 -5.71 -3.03
CA LYS A 52 -15.76 -4.97 -4.28
C LYS A 52 -15.41 -3.51 -3.98
N TRP A 53 -14.45 -2.99 -4.72
CA TRP A 53 -14.11 -1.57 -4.71
C TRP A 53 -13.95 -1.06 -6.14
N GLU A 54 -14.66 0.00 -6.50
CA GLU A 54 -14.62 0.61 -7.84
C GLU A 54 -13.63 1.78 -7.84
N GLY A 55 -12.35 1.48 -7.79
CA GLY A 55 -11.27 2.46 -7.75
C GLY A 55 -9.96 1.78 -7.43
N ASP A 56 -8.98 2.60 -7.14
CA ASP A 56 -7.64 2.15 -6.77
C ASP A 56 -7.53 2.00 -5.25
N LEU A 57 -6.42 1.44 -4.79
CA LEU A 57 -6.17 1.23 -3.37
C LEU A 57 -4.72 1.64 -3.06
N ILE A 58 -4.55 2.44 -2.02
CA ILE A 58 -3.23 2.83 -1.51
C ILE A 58 -3.26 2.67 0.01
N THR A 59 -2.33 1.91 0.56
CA THR A 59 -2.27 1.76 2.02
C THR A 59 -0.89 1.37 2.51
N ASN A 60 -0.68 1.59 3.80
CA ASN A 60 0.41 1.03 4.58
C ASN A 60 -0.20 -0.05 5.48
N PRO A 61 -0.20 -1.32 5.04
CA PRO A 61 -0.92 -2.37 5.76
C PRO A 61 -0.18 -2.82 7.02
N PRO A 62 -0.88 -3.48 7.97
CA PRO A 62 -0.20 -4.16 9.06
C PRO A 62 0.76 -5.21 8.50
N TYR A 63 2.05 -5.15 8.89
CA TYR A 63 3.09 -5.97 8.25
C TYR A 63 2.93 -7.46 8.51
N ASN A 64 2.40 -7.83 9.66
CA ASN A 64 2.18 -9.25 10.02
C ASN A 64 1.14 -9.95 9.13
N ILE A 65 0.25 -9.20 8.49
CA ILE A 65 -0.78 -9.73 7.58
C ILE A 65 -0.73 -9.06 6.19
N ALA A 66 0.39 -8.46 5.84
CA ALA A 66 0.54 -7.73 4.59
C ALA A 66 0.24 -8.57 3.35
N GLN A 67 0.67 -9.83 3.33
CA GLN A 67 0.37 -10.73 2.22
C GLN A 67 -1.13 -10.91 2.01
N LYS A 68 -1.89 -11.11 3.09
CA LYS A 68 -3.35 -11.21 3.03
C LYS A 68 -3.99 -9.93 2.52
N PHE A 69 -3.46 -8.77 2.92
CA PHE A 69 -3.91 -7.47 2.41
C PHE A 69 -3.70 -7.35 0.90
N VAL A 70 -2.53 -7.73 0.40
CA VAL A 70 -2.24 -7.73 -1.05
C VAL A 70 -3.21 -8.64 -1.80
N GLU A 71 -3.34 -9.88 -1.36
CA GLU A 71 -4.22 -10.85 -2.03
C GLU A 71 -5.68 -10.41 -2.03
N HIS A 72 -6.16 -9.89 -0.91
CA HIS A 72 -7.54 -9.39 -0.83
C HIS A 72 -7.75 -8.13 -1.68
N SER A 73 -6.80 -7.21 -1.66
CA SER A 73 -6.86 -6.00 -2.50
C SER A 73 -7.03 -6.34 -3.97
N LEU A 74 -6.28 -7.32 -4.46
CA LEU A 74 -6.35 -7.74 -5.86
C LEU A 74 -7.60 -8.54 -6.20
N LYS A 75 -8.34 -9.02 -5.19
CA LYS A 75 -9.66 -9.60 -5.40
C LYS A 75 -10.74 -8.52 -5.52
N VAL A 76 -10.67 -7.48 -4.70
CA VAL A 76 -11.77 -6.51 -4.59
C VAL A 76 -11.72 -5.40 -5.64
N VAL A 77 -10.55 -4.98 -6.11
CA VAL A 77 -10.44 -3.99 -7.18
C VAL A 77 -10.80 -4.58 -8.54
N LEU A 78 -11.19 -3.73 -9.48
CA LEU A 78 -11.54 -4.14 -10.84
C LEU A 78 -10.28 -4.30 -11.70
N GLU A 79 -10.41 -5.06 -12.81
CA GLU A 79 -9.36 -5.16 -13.82
C GLU A 79 -8.88 -3.77 -14.24
N GLY A 80 -7.56 -3.59 -14.31
CA GLY A 80 -6.92 -2.32 -14.66
C GLY A 80 -6.75 -1.35 -13.51
N ASN A 81 -7.41 -1.57 -12.37
CA ASN A 81 -7.20 -0.75 -11.18
C ASN A 81 -5.89 -1.12 -10.48
N LYS A 82 -5.35 -0.14 -9.77
CA LYS A 82 -4.04 -0.23 -9.13
C LYS A 82 -4.15 -0.43 -7.63
N VAL A 83 -3.18 -1.17 -7.11
CA VAL A 83 -2.98 -1.36 -5.67
C VAL A 83 -1.55 -0.95 -5.35
N ALA A 84 -1.39 0.02 -4.47
CA ALA A 84 -0.08 0.45 -3.99
C ALA A 84 0.03 0.20 -2.48
N MET A 85 1.09 -0.49 -2.09
CA MET A 85 1.34 -0.76 -0.68
C MET A 85 2.76 -0.35 -0.28
N PHE A 86 2.84 0.34 0.84
CA PHE A 86 4.11 0.71 1.47
C PHE A 86 4.57 -0.45 2.34
N LEU A 87 5.66 -1.12 1.91
CA LEU A 87 6.13 -2.35 2.54
C LEU A 87 7.64 -2.33 2.74
N LYS A 88 8.12 -3.18 3.63
CA LYS A 88 9.54 -3.46 3.75
C LYS A 88 10.03 -4.11 2.45
N LEU A 89 11.23 -3.75 2.00
CA LEU A 89 11.80 -4.35 0.79
C LEU A 89 11.97 -5.87 0.93
N THR A 90 12.19 -6.37 2.15
CA THR A 90 12.24 -7.79 2.46
C THR A 90 10.93 -8.54 2.19
N PHE A 91 9.83 -7.82 1.91
CA PHE A 91 8.59 -8.45 1.46
C PHE A 91 8.76 -9.24 0.17
N LEU A 92 9.79 -8.93 -0.64
CA LEU A 92 10.13 -9.70 -1.84
C LEU A 92 10.64 -11.12 -1.52
N GLU A 93 11.06 -11.35 -0.29
CA GLU A 93 11.60 -12.64 0.14
C GLU A 93 10.49 -13.55 0.72
N GLY A 94 10.70 -14.85 0.63
CA GLY A 94 9.84 -15.85 1.25
C GLY A 94 9.18 -16.77 0.24
N GLN A 95 9.13 -18.07 0.55
CA GLN A 95 8.58 -19.08 -0.35
C GLN A 95 7.07 -18.90 -0.57
N ALA A 96 6.34 -18.57 0.49
CA ALA A 96 4.89 -18.33 0.39
C ALA A 96 4.60 -17.11 -0.48
N ARG A 97 5.39 -16.05 -0.35
CA ARG A 97 5.25 -14.84 -1.15
C ARG A 97 5.66 -15.06 -2.60
N ARG A 98 6.63 -15.95 -2.85
CA ARG A 98 6.99 -16.31 -4.22
C ARG A 98 5.77 -16.79 -5.00
N LYS A 99 4.97 -17.68 -4.40
CA LYS A 99 3.73 -18.19 -5.02
C LYS A 99 2.73 -17.06 -5.29
N MET A 100 2.60 -16.12 -4.33
CA MET A 100 1.76 -14.95 -4.52
C MET A 100 2.27 -14.07 -5.68
N PHE A 101 3.57 -13.82 -5.76
CA PHE A 101 4.16 -13.02 -6.83
C PHE A 101 4.06 -13.69 -8.21
N GLU A 102 4.08 -15.00 -8.27
CA GLU A 102 3.84 -15.75 -9.51
C GLU A 102 2.40 -15.58 -10.00
N LYS A 103 1.44 -15.57 -9.07
CA LYS A 103 0.03 -15.35 -9.37
C LYS A 103 -0.30 -13.86 -9.62
N TYR A 104 0.27 -12.99 -8.81
CA TYR A 104 0.05 -11.56 -8.84
C TYR A 104 1.39 -10.81 -8.88
N PRO A 105 2.06 -10.76 -10.04
CA PRO A 105 3.31 -10.01 -10.12
C PRO A 105 3.03 -8.51 -9.97
N PRO A 106 3.79 -7.79 -9.13
CA PRO A 106 3.67 -6.34 -9.11
C PRO A 106 4.13 -5.76 -10.44
N LYS A 107 3.56 -4.64 -10.83
CA LYS A 107 3.95 -3.96 -12.06
C LYS A 107 5.28 -3.22 -11.86
N THR A 108 5.41 -2.54 -10.73
CA THR A 108 6.61 -1.77 -10.40
C THR A 108 6.85 -1.79 -8.89
N VAL A 109 8.12 -1.89 -8.51
CA VAL A 109 8.58 -1.70 -7.13
C VAL A 109 9.40 -0.41 -7.11
N TYR A 110 8.91 0.61 -6.41
CA TYR A 110 9.58 1.89 -6.25
C TYR A 110 10.41 1.88 -4.98
N VAL A 111 11.71 1.80 -5.15
CA VAL A 111 12.66 1.74 -4.04
C VAL A 111 13.11 3.16 -3.69
N PHE A 112 13.08 3.51 -2.42
CA PHE A 112 13.59 4.80 -1.99
C PHE A 112 15.11 4.82 -2.08
N SER A 113 15.66 5.80 -2.80
CA SER A 113 17.11 5.98 -2.91
C SER A 113 17.73 6.49 -1.61
N LYS A 114 16.91 7.11 -0.76
CA LYS A 114 17.30 7.55 0.57
C LYS A 114 16.61 6.72 1.63
N ARG A 115 17.27 6.52 2.76
CA ARG A 115 16.70 5.81 3.89
C ARG A 115 15.49 6.58 4.43
N ILE A 116 14.36 5.92 4.48
CA ILE A 116 13.12 6.49 5.05
C ILE A 116 13.11 6.21 6.56
N LYS A 117 12.86 7.24 7.33
CA LYS A 117 12.55 7.08 8.75
C LYS A 117 11.07 6.71 8.85
N CYS A 118 10.79 5.58 9.46
CA CYS A 118 9.44 5.10 9.63
C CYS A 118 9.24 4.74 11.10
N ALA A 119 8.27 5.37 11.73
CA ALA A 119 7.91 5.11 13.12
C ALA A 119 6.54 4.45 13.20
N LYS A 120 6.33 3.70 14.27
CA LYS A 120 5.04 3.08 14.58
C LYS A 120 3.98 4.19 14.74
N GLY A 121 2.82 4.00 14.11
CA GLY A 121 1.72 4.97 14.18
C GLY A 121 1.91 6.22 13.31
N GLY A 122 2.92 6.26 12.44
CA GLY A 122 3.15 7.39 11.54
C GLY A 122 3.87 8.58 12.19
N ASP A 123 4.31 8.44 13.43
CA ASP A 123 5.12 9.46 14.10
C ASP A 123 6.58 9.31 13.69
N PHE A 124 7.10 10.30 12.97
CA PHE A 124 8.47 10.32 12.48
C PHE A 124 9.41 11.16 13.35
N ASN A 125 8.91 11.75 14.44
CA ASN A 125 9.69 12.60 15.32
C ASN A 125 10.50 11.77 16.33
N GLY A 126 11.76 12.10 16.49
CA GLY A 126 12.64 11.48 17.50
C GLY A 126 13.07 10.06 17.15
N PHE A 127 12.85 9.59 15.95
CA PHE A 127 13.24 8.25 15.53
C PHE A 127 14.65 8.25 14.94
N SER A 128 15.49 7.31 15.39
CA SER A 128 16.78 7.07 14.76
C SER A 128 16.59 6.40 13.40
N SER A 129 17.56 6.53 12.49
CA SER A 129 17.50 5.90 11.19
C SER A 129 17.26 4.40 11.31
N SER A 130 16.24 3.89 10.62
CA SER A 130 15.95 2.47 10.56
C SER A 130 17.01 1.74 9.73
N ALA A 131 17.37 0.52 10.15
CA ALA A 131 18.16 -0.41 9.32
C ALA A 131 17.32 -1.02 8.20
N VAL A 132 16.00 -0.81 8.19
CA VAL A 132 15.05 -1.42 7.26
C VAL A 132 14.84 -0.54 6.05
N ALA A 133 14.94 -1.13 4.86
CA ALA A 133 14.59 -0.47 3.61
C ALA A 133 13.10 -0.67 3.30
N TYR A 134 12.48 0.37 2.77
CA TYR A 134 11.07 0.37 2.36
C TYR A 134 10.94 0.65 0.88
N ALA A 135 9.80 0.28 0.34
CA ALA A 135 9.44 0.53 -1.06
C ALA A 135 7.92 0.66 -1.22
N TRP A 136 7.50 1.30 -2.28
CA TRP A 136 6.13 1.21 -2.75
C TRP A 136 6.03 0.07 -3.76
N PHE A 137 5.21 -0.92 -3.43
CA PHE A 137 4.86 -2.01 -4.34
C PHE A 137 3.57 -1.65 -5.04
N VAL A 138 3.60 -1.57 -6.37
CA VAL A 138 2.43 -1.21 -7.16
C VAL A 138 2.02 -2.36 -8.05
N TRP A 139 0.81 -2.85 -7.84
CA TRP A 139 0.14 -3.83 -8.69
C TRP A 139 -0.88 -3.13 -9.58
N GLU A 140 -1.11 -3.70 -10.74
CA GLU A 140 -2.25 -3.37 -11.59
C GLU A 140 -2.97 -4.68 -11.88
N LYS A 141 -4.24 -4.78 -11.49
CA LYS A 141 -4.98 -6.04 -11.63
C LYS A 141 -5.06 -6.45 -13.10
N GLY A 142 -4.67 -7.68 -13.39
CA GLY A 142 -4.59 -8.21 -14.75
C GLY A 142 -3.19 -8.18 -15.36
N PHE A 143 -2.25 -7.47 -14.76
CA PHE A 143 -0.86 -7.42 -15.24
C PHE A 143 -0.20 -8.79 -15.12
N LYS A 144 0.45 -9.25 -16.19
CA LYS A 144 1.09 -10.57 -16.30
C LYS A 144 2.59 -10.51 -16.65
N GLY A 145 3.15 -9.32 -16.79
CA GLY A 145 4.55 -9.12 -17.16
C GLY A 145 5.53 -9.35 -16.03
N LYS A 146 6.77 -9.01 -16.28
CA LYS A 146 7.82 -9.01 -15.26
C LYS A 146 7.80 -7.70 -14.48
N PRO A 147 7.99 -7.74 -13.16
CA PRO A 147 8.10 -6.51 -12.37
C PRO A 147 9.28 -5.65 -12.79
N LYS A 148 9.09 -4.33 -12.78
CA LYS A 148 10.15 -3.35 -12.93
C LYS A 148 10.56 -2.81 -11.58
N ILE A 149 11.83 -2.42 -11.45
CA ILE A 149 12.33 -1.69 -10.29
C ILE A 149 12.62 -0.27 -10.74
N GLU A 150 12.11 0.70 -9.99
CA GLU A 150 12.42 2.12 -10.18
C GLU A 150 12.83 2.73 -8.85
N TRP A 151 13.66 3.78 -8.90
CA TRP A 151 14.11 4.48 -7.71
C TRP A 151 13.38 5.82 -7.59
N ILE A 152 13.00 6.15 -6.37
CA ILE A 152 12.36 7.42 -6.03
C ILE A 152 13.07 8.07 -4.83
N ASP A 153 12.96 9.37 -4.72
CA ASP A 153 13.53 10.14 -3.61
C ASP A 153 12.50 10.45 -2.52
#